data_79f1eddf6f1beb18487c8196710d42cc
#
_entry.id   79f1eddf6f1beb18487c8196710d42cc
#
_cell.length_a   1.000
_cell.length_b   1.000
_cell.length_c   1.000
_cell.angle_alpha   90.00
_cell.angle_beta   90.00
_cell.angle_gamma   90.00
#
_symmetry.space_group_name_H-M   'P 1'
#
loop_
_entity.id
_entity.type
_entity.pdbx_description
1 polymer ?
#
loop_
_entity_poly.entity_id
_entity_poly.type
_entity_poly.pdbx_seq_one_letter_code
_entity_poly.pdbx_strand_id
1 'polypeptide(L)'
;MRKKIPKVLNTRKNRDSQYTHSKFELPNLNKFIYENMQNRERSTDYNLLYRISKIMSNELKIKDRHINEITKPISEKQTKEVTLQFFKELDQELYEKAKKIIDGNSDIGFNMYMLDGNEDFSKTKSDGMPVHTKIPCVFSRNGKSAVYMPYKGTIEDIYLLVHELSHTFDIGKNNNSTRNMLGEVTPACFETMLNQYLIEKGIATKEDTTNREMGRIVHYYDDA
;
A
#
# COMPACT_ATOMS: atom_id res chain seq x y z
N MET A 1 -10.73 -13.35 -32.96
CA MET A 1 -9.27 -13.48 -32.72
C MET A 1 -9.04 -13.46 -31.22
N ARG A 2 -8.64 -14.58 -30.62
CA ARG A 2 -8.31 -14.65 -29.19
C ARG A 2 -6.86 -14.18 -29.02
N LYS A 3 -6.65 -13.05 -28.32
CA LYS A 3 -5.31 -12.59 -27.95
C LYS A 3 -4.69 -13.58 -26.96
N LYS A 4 -3.53 -14.13 -27.31
CA LYS A 4 -2.75 -15.01 -26.43
C LYS A 4 -2.27 -14.21 -25.22
N ILE A 5 -2.58 -14.68 -24.03
CA ILE A 5 -2.02 -14.18 -22.75
C ILE A 5 -0.50 -14.40 -22.80
N PRO A 6 0.33 -13.40 -22.47
CA PRO A 6 1.79 -13.56 -22.53
C PRO A 6 2.30 -14.64 -21.58
N LYS A 7 3.31 -15.39 -22.02
CA LYS A 7 3.99 -16.48 -21.29
C LYS A 7 4.81 -16.04 -20.06
N VAL A 8 4.39 -15.04 -19.32
CA VAL A 8 5.10 -14.57 -18.12
C VAL A 8 4.97 -15.55 -16.93
N LEU A 9 4.00 -16.48 -17.00
CA LEU A 9 3.74 -17.43 -15.91
C LEU A 9 4.74 -18.63 -15.85
N ASN A 10 5.64 -18.80 -16.81
CA ASN A 10 6.52 -19.98 -16.84
C ASN A 10 7.92 -19.77 -16.21
N THR A 11 8.28 -18.55 -15.81
CA THR A 11 9.56 -18.30 -15.12
C THR A 11 9.50 -18.47 -13.60
N ARG A 12 8.31 -18.71 -13.04
CA ARG A 12 8.12 -18.92 -11.59
C ARG A 12 8.58 -20.29 -11.09
N LYS A 13 8.66 -21.30 -11.93
CA LYS A 13 8.95 -22.68 -11.47
C LYS A 13 10.35 -22.90 -10.87
N ASN A 14 11.31 -22.04 -11.11
CA ASN A 14 12.69 -22.22 -10.61
C ASN A 14 13.05 -21.29 -9.43
N ARG A 15 12.16 -20.39 -8.99
CA ARG A 15 12.40 -19.55 -7.80
C ARG A 15 11.80 -20.11 -6.52
N ASP A 16 10.85 -21.03 -6.62
CA ASP A 16 10.12 -21.58 -5.46
C ASP A 16 10.94 -22.50 -4.57
N SER A 17 12.15 -22.92 -5.00
CA SER A 17 12.99 -23.85 -4.24
C SER A 17 13.91 -23.19 -3.19
N GLN A 18 13.99 -21.87 -3.13
CA GLN A 18 14.84 -21.15 -2.15
C GLN A 18 14.05 -20.44 -1.04
N TYR A 19 12.73 -20.33 -1.18
CA TYR A 19 11.91 -19.87 -0.07
C TYR A 19 11.62 -21.04 0.85
N THR A 20 12.49 -21.27 1.81
CA THR A 20 12.04 -21.88 3.07
C THR A 20 10.98 -20.96 3.62
N HIS A 21 9.70 -21.28 3.30
CA HIS A 21 8.60 -20.78 4.09
C HIS A 21 8.98 -21.03 5.54
N SER A 22 9.29 -19.95 6.29
CA SER A 22 9.05 -20.02 7.71
C SER A 22 7.56 -20.33 7.77
N LYS A 23 7.23 -21.60 8.09
CA LYS A 23 5.84 -22.02 8.24
C LYS A 23 5.29 -21.25 9.42
N PHE A 24 4.76 -20.07 9.15
CA PHE A 24 3.80 -19.45 10.04
C PHE A 24 2.54 -20.32 9.95
N GLU A 25 2.53 -21.39 10.71
CA GLU A 25 1.32 -22.17 10.90
C GLU A 25 0.44 -21.35 11.85
N LEU A 26 -0.61 -20.76 11.30
CA LEU A 26 -1.69 -20.13 12.05
C LEU A 26 -2.89 -21.10 12.04
N PRO A 27 -2.83 -22.21 12.82
CA PRO A 27 -3.79 -23.31 12.70
C PRO A 27 -5.23 -22.85 12.98
N ASN A 28 -5.42 -21.92 13.92
CA ASN A 28 -6.74 -21.40 14.25
C ASN A 28 -7.28 -20.47 13.18
N LEU A 29 -6.41 -19.65 12.55
CA LEU A 29 -6.78 -18.80 11.43
C LEU A 29 -7.14 -19.64 10.20
N ASN A 30 -6.33 -20.62 9.84
CA ASN A 30 -6.58 -21.51 8.72
C ASN A 30 -7.89 -22.28 8.89
N LYS A 31 -8.14 -22.80 10.09
CA LYS A 31 -9.39 -23.46 10.44
C LYS A 31 -10.58 -22.51 10.31
N PHE A 32 -10.47 -21.31 10.84
CA PHE A 32 -11.51 -20.31 10.80
C PHE A 32 -11.83 -19.86 9.36
N ILE A 33 -10.80 -19.61 8.53
CA ILE A 33 -10.98 -19.25 7.11
C ILE A 33 -11.69 -20.39 6.38
N TYR A 34 -11.24 -21.64 6.55
CA TYR A 34 -11.84 -22.80 5.91
C TYR A 34 -13.31 -22.97 6.28
N GLU A 35 -13.67 -22.89 7.55
CA GLU A 35 -15.05 -23.00 8.04
C GLU A 35 -15.96 -21.90 7.47
N ASN A 36 -15.46 -20.65 7.36
CA ASN A 36 -16.25 -19.54 6.83
C ASN A 36 -16.35 -19.55 5.30
N MET A 37 -15.34 -20.07 4.58
CA MET A 37 -15.43 -20.27 3.14
C MET A 37 -16.48 -21.32 2.75
N GLN A 38 -16.70 -22.33 3.58
CA GLN A 38 -17.73 -23.35 3.37
C GLN A 38 -19.14 -22.79 3.52
N ASN A 39 -19.34 -21.84 4.42
CA ASN A 39 -20.67 -21.31 4.75
C ASN A 39 -21.22 -20.24 3.80
N ARG A 40 -20.45 -19.82 2.76
CA ARG A 40 -20.83 -18.92 1.66
C ARG A 40 -21.80 -17.76 2.00
N GLU A 41 -21.82 -17.31 3.22
CA GLU A 41 -22.58 -16.12 3.54
C GLU A 41 -21.80 -14.89 3.02
N ARG A 42 -22.40 -14.23 2.03
CA ARG A 42 -21.91 -13.01 1.36
C ARG A 42 -22.11 -11.77 2.23
N SER A 43 -21.83 -11.84 3.50
CA SER A 43 -21.72 -10.61 4.25
C SER A 43 -20.26 -10.15 4.19
N THR A 44 -20.02 -8.97 3.67
CA THR A 44 -18.87 -8.14 4.00
C THR A 44 -18.99 -7.85 5.49
N ASP A 45 -18.75 -8.88 6.29
CA ASP A 45 -18.98 -8.82 7.68
C ASP A 45 -17.75 -8.22 8.32
N TYR A 46 -17.84 -6.95 8.73
CA TYR A 46 -16.84 -6.32 9.59
C TYR A 46 -16.51 -7.22 10.78
N ASN A 47 -17.50 -7.97 11.29
CA ASN A 47 -17.29 -8.98 12.31
C ASN A 47 -16.35 -10.11 11.88
N LEU A 48 -16.36 -10.50 10.61
CA LEU A 48 -15.44 -11.52 10.08
C LEU A 48 -14.00 -11.00 10.11
N LEU A 49 -13.77 -9.79 9.61
CA LEU A 49 -12.45 -9.16 9.60
C LEU A 49 -11.93 -8.93 11.02
N TYR A 50 -12.77 -8.43 11.91
CA TYR A 50 -12.43 -8.26 13.32
C TYR A 50 -12.04 -9.60 13.98
N ARG A 51 -12.78 -10.68 13.70
CA ARG A 51 -12.46 -12.02 14.24
C ARG A 51 -11.15 -12.57 13.68
N ILE A 52 -10.88 -12.37 12.38
CA ILE A 52 -9.60 -12.73 11.74
C ILE A 52 -8.46 -11.97 12.42
N SER A 53 -8.57 -10.67 12.57
CA SER A 53 -7.58 -9.81 13.25
C SER A 53 -7.29 -10.30 14.65
N LYS A 54 -8.34 -10.56 15.44
CA LYS A 54 -8.19 -11.04 16.82
C LYS A 54 -7.47 -12.39 16.91
N ILE A 55 -7.79 -13.32 16.00
CA ILE A 55 -7.10 -14.61 15.93
C ILE A 55 -5.63 -14.39 15.55
N MET A 56 -5.35 -13.60 14.53
CA MET A 56 -3.98 -13.30 14.09
C MET A 56 -3.18 -12.62 15.19
N SER A 57 -3.73 -11.60 15.84
CA SER A 57 -3.08 -10.89 16.95
C SER A 57 -2.71 -11.84 18.10
N ASN A 58 -3.61 -12.76 18.46
CA ASN A 58 -3.36 -13.74 19.50
C ASN A 58 -2.29 -14.77 19.09
N GLU A 59 -2.36 -15.30 17.87
CA GLU A 59 -1.42 -16.32 17.40
C GLU A 59 -0.01 -15.76 17.14
N LEU A 60 0.07 -14.54 16.63
CA LEU A 60 1.33 -13.84 16.39
C LEU A 60 1.89 -13.19 17.66
N LYS A 61 1.14 -13.23 18.78
CA LYS A 61 1.52 -12.59 20.06
C LYS A 61 1.85 -11.11 19.91
N ILE A 62 1.15 -10.42 19.03
CA ILE A 62 1.35 -8.99 18.80
C ILE A 62 0.79 -8.25 20.00
N LYS A 63 1.68 -7.68 20.81
CA LYS A 63 1.32 -6.97 22.05
C LYS A 63 1.00 -5.50 21.82
N ASP A 64 1.60 -4.90 20.80
CA ASP A 64 1.45 -3.48 20.49
C ASP A 64 0.79 -3.30 19.13
N ARG A 65 -0.25 -2.47 19.10
CA ARG A 65 -1.07 -2.18 17.92
C ARG A 65 -0.46 -1.10 17.04
N HIS A 66 0.78 -0.72 17.27
CA HIS A 66 1.45 0.30 16.47
C HIS A 66 2.08 -0.31 15.22
N ILE A 67 1.87 0.34 14.10
CA ILE A 67 2.64 0.04 12.90
C ILE A 67 4.11 0.31 13.25
N ASN A 68 4.94 -0.71 13.12
CA ASN A 68 6.38 -0.56 13.27
C ASN A 68 6.95 0.08 12.01
N GLU A 69 6.85 1.41 11.94
CA GLU A 69 7.41 2.19 10.84
C GLU A 69 8.92 1.95 10.70
N ILE A 70 9.40 1.85 9.47
CA ILE A 70 10.84 1.78 9.22
C ILE A 70 11.40 3.19 9.26
N THR A 71 11.93 3.58 10.41
CA THR A 71 12.42 4.96 10.70
C THR A 71 13.80 5.28 10.12
N LYS A 72 14.42 4.36 9.35
CA LYS A 72 15.70 4.61 8.69
C LYS A 72 15.58 5.82 7.76
N PRO A 73 16.48 6.82 7.87
CA PRO A 73 16.35 8.09 7.14
C PRO A 73 16.49 7.90 5.62
N ILE A 74 15.71 8.67 4.87
CA ILE A 74 15.79 8.78 3.42
C ILE A 74 15.43 10.21 2.99
N SER A 75 16.02 10.71 1.93
CA SER A 75 15.66 12.02 1.39
C SER A 75 14.43 11.94 0.47
N GLU A 76 13.72 13.06 0.31
CA GLU A 76 12.60 13.18 -0.62
C GLU A 76 12.98 12.71 -2.04
N LYS A 77 14.15 13.12 -2.52
CA LYS A 77 14.66 12.73 -3.82
C LYS A 77 14.81 11.21 -3.93
N GLN A 78 15.43 10.59 -2.94
CA GLN A 78 15.62 9.13 -2.90
C GLN A 78 14.28 8.39 -2.78
N THR A 79 13.32 8.90 -2.01
CA THR A 79 11.96 8.34 -1.93
C THR A 79 11.31 8.27 -3.30
N LYS A 80 11.34 9.38 -4.07
CA LYS A 80 10.82 9.42 -5.43
C LYS A 80 11.56 8.47 -6.39
N GLU A 81 12.89 8.46 -6.33
CA GLU A 81 13.72 7.60 -7.18
C GLU A 81 13.47 6.11 -6.93
N VAL A 82 13.44 5.69 -5.65
CA VAL A 82 13.18 4.30 -5.28
C VAL A 82 11.77 3.87 -5.68
N THR A 83 10.77 4.72 -5.45
CA THR A 83 9.38 4.48 -5.86
C THR A 83 9.28 4.31 -7.38
N LEU A 84 9.87 5.19 -8.15
CA LEU A 84 9.85 5.10 -9.61
C LEU A 84 10.59 3.87 -10.12
N GLN A 85 11.72 3.52 -9.52
CA GLN A 85 12.47 2.32 -9.91
C GLN A 85 11.70 1.04 -9.57
N PHE A 86 11.00 1.00 -8.44
CA PHE A 86 10.10 -0.08 -8.09
C PHE A 86 9.02 -0.31 -9.16
N PHE A 87 8.28 0.73 -9.54
CA PHE A 87 7.27 0.61 -10.59
C PHE A 87 7.87 0.22 -11.93
N LYS A 88 9.06 0.73 -12.28
CA LYS A 88 9.75 0.38 -13.53
C LYS A 88 10.12 -1.10 -13.62
N GLU A 89 10.51 -1.72 -12.51
CA GLU A 89 10.83 -3.15 -12.46
C GLU A 89 9.57 -4.04 -12.49
N LEU A 90 8.42 -3.49 -12.08
CA LEU A 90 7.15 -4.19 -12.16
C LEU A 90 6.53 -4.11 -13.56
N ASP A 91 6.38 -2.90 -14.07
CA ASP A 91 5.68 -2.62 -15.33
C ASP A 91 6.00 -1.23 -15.85
N GLN A 92 6.35 -1.13 -17.14
CA GLN A 92 6.70 0.14 -17.77
C GLN A 92 5.52 1.13 -17.82
N GLU A 93 4.28 0.66 -17.96
CA GLU A 93 3.10 1.54 -17.99
C GLU A 93 2.86 2.19 -16.62
N LEU A 94 3.01 1.41 -15.54
CA LEU A 94 2.91 1.92 -14.17
C LEU A 94 4.00 2.96 -13.89
N TYR A 95 5.23 2.68 -14.30
CA TYR A 95 6.34 3.63 -14.20
C TYR A 95 6.02 4.96 -14.90
N GLU A 96 5.57 4.91 -16.16
CA GLU A 96 5.27 6.13 -16.92
C GLU A 96 4.13 6.94 -16.29
N LYS A 97 3.11 6.27 -15.74
CA LYS A 97 2.01 6.93 -15.01
C LYS A 97 2.53 7.60 -13.74
N ALA A 98 3.25 6.86 -12.91
CA ALA A 98 3.81 7.39 -11.66
C ALA A 98 4.76 8.57 -11.93
N LYS A 99 5.62 8.44 -12.95
CA LYS A 99 6.57 9.48 -13.36
C LYS A 99 5.86 10.75 -13.80
N LYS A 100 4.83 10.67 -14.65
CA LYS A 100 4.06 11.84 -15.08
C LYS A 100 3.43 12.59 -13.90
N ILE A 101 2.93 11.86 -12.90
CA ILE A 101 2.33 12.43 -11.69
C ILE A 101 3.41 13.17 -10.89
N ILE A 102 4.51 12.48 -10.57
CA ILE A 102 5.62 13.03 -9.76
C ILE A 102 6.27 14.23 -10.43
N ASP A 103 6.42 14.22 -11.77
CA ASP A 103 7.01 15.31 -12.55
C ASP A 103 6.04 16.47 -12.81
N GLY A 104 4.78 16.36 -12.36
CA GLY A 104 3.75 17.39 -12.59
C GLY A 104 3.23 17.47 -14.03
N ASN A 105 3.41 16.41 -14.81
CA ASN A 105 3.00 16.30 -16.22
C ASN A 105 1.72 15.45 -16.39
N SER A 106 0.85 15.46 -15.39
CA SER A 106 -0.41 14.70 -15.33
C SER A 106 -1.56 15.63 -14.96
N ASP A 107 -2.80 15.24 -15.31
CA ASP A 107 -4.02 15.89 -14.81
C ASP A 107 -4.22 15.64 -13.30
N ILE A 108 -3.49 14.66 -12.74
CA ILE A 108 -3.45 14.40 -11.31
C ILE A 108 -2.31 15.23 -10.71
N GLY A 109 -2.66 16.15 -9.80
CA GLY A 109 -1.68 16.97 -9.09
C GLY A 109 -0.81 16.13 -8.14
N PHE A 110 0.41 16.62 -7.85
CA PHE A 110 1.31 16.01 -6.88
C PHE A 110 1.85 17.05 -5.92
N ASN A 111 1.68 16.80 -4.62
CA ASN A 111 2.15 17.68 -3.55
C ASN A 111 2.89 16.84 -2.51
N MET A 112 4.21 16.94 -2.48
CA MET A 112 5.05 16.33 -1.44
C MET A 112 5.72 17.43 -0.63
N TYR A 113 5.59 17.38 0.68
CA TYR A 113 6.06 18.44 1.60
C TYR A 113 6.39 17.85 2.96
N MET A 114 7.39 18.43 3.62
CA MET A 114 7.73 18.08 4.99
C MET A 114 6.78 18.75 5.96
N LEU A 115 6.29 18.01 6.96
CA LEU A 115 5.53 18.58 8.06
C LEU A 115 6.49 19.26 9.03
N ASP A 116 6.36 20.58 9.20
CA ASP A 116 7.15 21.38 10.14
C ASP A 116 6.38 21.84 11.36
N GLY A 117 5.07 21.48 11.43
CA GLY A 117 4.17 21.81 12.51
C GLY A 117 3.47 23.17 12.38
N ASN A 118 3.71 23.89 11.29
CA ASN A 118 3.10 25.19 11.01
C ASN A 118 1.94 25.09 9.97
N GLU A 119 1.62 23.88 9.51
CA GLU A 119 0.62 23.68 8.49
C GLU A 119 -0.79 23.97 9.01
N ASP A 120 -1.50 24.80 8.27
CA ASP A 120 -2.93 25.03 8.48
C ASP A 120 -3.73 24.08 7.55
N PHE A 121 -4.17 22.97 8.13
CA PHE A 121 -4.95 21.95 7.42
C PHE A 121 -6.39 22.37 7.12
N SER A 122 -6.85 23.51 7.61
CA SER A 122 -8.18 24.06 7.29
C SER A 122 -8.18 24.81 5.96
N LYS A 123 -7.01 25.23 5.46
CA LYS A 123 -6.89 25.99 4.23
C LYS A 123 -7.19 25.17 2.99
N THR A 124 -8.01 25.76 2.13
CA THR A 124 -8.30 25.24 0.80
C THR A 124 -7.93 26.26 -0.29
N LYS A 125 -7.57 25.76 -1.45
CA LYS A 125 -7.34 26.53 -2.66
C LYS A 125 -8.69 27.03 -3.21
N SER A 126 -8.67 27.96 -4.17
CA SER A 126 -9.87 28.51 -4.83
C SER A 126 -10.75 27.47 -5.51
N ASP A 127 -10.19 26.31 -5.91
CA ASP A 127 -10.90 25.18 -6.50
C ASP A 127 -11.44 24.20 -5.43
N GLY A 128 -11.23 24.49 -4.16
CA GLY A 128 -11.68 23.67 -3.02
C GLY A 128 -10.77 22.48 -2.69
N MET A 129 -9.64 22.36 -3.38
CA MET A 129 -8.61 21.37 -3.00
C MET A 129 -7.90 21.83 -1.73
N PRO A 130 -7.51 20.93 -0.81
CA PRO A 130 -6.73 21.30 0.37
C PRO A 130 -5.37 21.87 -0.04
N VAL A 131 -4.82 22.75 0.79
CA VAL A 131 -3.43 23.21 0.63
C VAL A 131 -2.49 22.12 1.15
N HIS A 132 -2.77 21.61 2.36
CA HIS A 132 -2.04 20.52 2.99
C HIS A 132 -3.02 19.50 3.58
N THR A 133 -2.56 18.27 3.78
CA THR A 133 -3.28 17.20 4.48
C THR A 133 -2.42 16.65 5.63
N LYS A 134 -3.05 16.13 6.68
CA LYS A 134 -2.31 15.55 7.83
C LYS A 134 -1.69 14.19 7.51
N ILE A 135 -2.33 13.47 6.61
CA ILE A 135 -1.96 12.11 6.23
C ILE A 135 -1.79 12.05 4.71
N PRO A 136 -0.99 11.12 4.19
CA PRO A 136 -0.96 10.82 2.77
C PRO A 136 -2.37 10.49 2.27
N CYS A 137 -2.73 10.99 1.11
CA CYS A 137 -4.01 10.65 0.49
C CYS A 137 -4.06 11.06 -0.98
N VAL A 138 -4.89 10.36 -1.75
CA VAL A 138 -5.41 10.88 -3.02
C VAL A 138 -6.71 11.62 -2.74
N PHE A 139 -6.72 12.92 -2.96
CA PHE A 139 -7.90 13.75 -2.78
C PHE A 139 -8.51 14.12 -4.12
N SER A 140 -9.82 13.96 -4.24
CA SER A 140 -10.57 14.28 -5.46
C SER A 140 -11.74 15.20 -5.17
N ARG A 141 -11.85 16.29 -5.93
CA ARG A 141 -12.97 17.24 -5.82
C ARG A 141 -13.19 17.97 -7.14
N ASN A 142 -14.45 18.14 -7.53
CA ASN A 142 -14.85 18.88 -8.73
C ASN A 142 -14.13 18.40 -10.02
N GLY A 143 -13.93 17.10 -10.17
CA GLY A 143 -13.25 16.51 -11.33
C GLY A 143 -11.72 16.67 -11.34
N LYS A 144 -11.15 17.26 -10.29
CA LYS A 144 -9.70 17.32 -10.07
C LYS A 144 -9.27 16.30 -9.06
N SER A 145 -8.08 15.75 -9.22
CA SER A 145 -7.46 14.81 -8.26
C SER A 145 -6.03 15.24 -7.99
N ALA A 146 -5.56 14.99 -6.78
CA ALA A 146 -4.16 15.20 -6.43
C ALA A 146 -3.71 14.21 -5.35
N VAL A 147 -2.46 13.78 -5.47
CA VAL A 147 -1.74 13.03 -4.44
C VAL A 147 -1.13 14.03 -3.46
N TYR A 148 -1.45 13.87 -2.20
CA TYR A 148 -0.85 14.63 -1.09
C TYR A 148 0.05 13.69 -0.29
N MET A 149 1.30 14.08 -0.13
CA MET A 149 2.32 13.28 0.51
C MET A 149 3.05 14.10 1.58
N PRO A 150 2.46 14.25 2.80
CA PRO A 150 3.23 14.70 3.94
C PRO A 150 4.35 13.70 4.24
N TYR A 151 5.57 14.20 4.31
CA TYR A 151 6.78 13.40 4.27
C TYR A 151 7.55 13.53 5.59
N LYS A 152 8.04 12.40 6.13
CA LYS A 152 8.74 12.33 7.43
C LYS A 152 10.25 12.19 7.28
N GLY A 153 10.75 11.84 6.11
CA GLY A 153 12.17 11.58 5.86
C GLY A 153 12.62 10.17 6.25
N THR A 154 11.72 9.20 6.17
CA THR A 154 12.01 7.81 6.52
C THR A 154 11.64 6.85 5.40
N ILE A 155 12.14 5.61 5.46
CA ILE A 155 11.80 4.56 4.47
C ILE A 155 10.29 4.33 4.39
N GLU A 156 9.55 4.61 5.46
CA GLU A 156 8.09 4.52 5.45
C GLU A 156 7.45 5.40 4.36
N ASP A 157 8.08 6.53 4.02
CA ASP A 157 7.59 7.41 2.95
C ASP A 157 7.59 6.75 1.57
N ILE A 158 8.45 5.74 1.34
CA ILE A 158 8.40 4.95 0.08
C ILE A 158 7.12 4.15 0.03
N TYR A 159 6.74 3.50 1.13
CA TYR A 159 5.51 2.72 1.21
C TYR A 159 4.29 3.59 1.01
N LEU A 160 4.24 4.73 1.70
CA LEU A 160 3.15 5.69 1.60
C LEU A 160 3.04 6.26 0.18
N LEU A 161 4.16 6.59 -0.47
CA LEU A 161 4.14 7.10 -1.83
C LEU A 161 3.71 6.03 -2.84
N VAL A 162 4.15 4.79 -2.70
CA VAL A 162 3.71 3.65 -3.53
C VAL A 162 2.21 3.42 -3.33
N HIS A 163 1.72 3.48 -2.09
CA HIS A 163 0.32 3.33 -1.74
C HIS A 163 -0.55 4.37 -2.44
N GLU A 164 -0.25 5.65 -2.25
CA GLU A 164 -1.04 6.73 -2.82
C GLU A 164 -0.99 6.79 -4.35
N LEU A 165 0.18 6.53 -4.95
CA LEU A 165 0.26 6.45 -6.41
C LEU A 165 -0.56 5.28 -6.95
N SER A 166 -0.63 4.16 -6.24
CA SER A 166 -1.39 3.00 -6.70
C SER A 166 -2.90 3.26 -6.76
N HIS A 167 -3.45 4.09 -5.87
CA HIS A 167 -4.83 4.55 -5.98
C HIS A 167 -5.10 5.28 -7.30
N THR A 168 -4.09 5.97 -7.85
CA THR A 168 -4.25 6.73 -9.09
C THR A 168 -4.35 5.84 -10.33
N PHE A 169 -3.84 4.62 -10.29
CA PHE A 169 -3.83 3.71 -11.46
C PHE A 169 -5.22 3.22 -11.85
N ASP A 170 -6.17 3.29 -10.93
CA ASP A 170 -7.56 2.90 -11.13
C ASP A 170 -8.52 4.09 -11.29
N ILE A 171 -8.04 5.33 -11.17
CA ILE A 171 -8.83 6.54 -11.40
C ILE A 171 -9.34 6.54 -12.86
N GLY A 172 -10.63 6.65 -13.02
CA GLY A 172 -11.30 6.66 -14.33
C GLY A 172 -11.80 5.31 -14.83
N LYS A 173 -11.45 4.19 -14.17
CA LYS A 173 -11.97 2.87 -14.54
C LYS A 173 -13.34 2.57 -13.92
N ASN A 174 -13.64 3.16 -12.75
CA ASN A 174 -14.95 3.05 -12.09
C ASN A 174 -15.24 4.31 -11.27
N ASN A 175 -16.27 5.05 -11.66
CA ASN A 175 -16.65 6.35 -11.04
C ASN A 175 -17.21 6.26 -9.61
N ASN A 176 -17.32 5.11 -8.98
CA ASN A 176 -18.10 4.95 -7.74
C ASN A 176 -17.40 4.27 -6.57
N SER A 177 -16.10 3.96 -6.61
CA SER A 177 -15.60 2.97 -5.66
C SER A 177 -14.45 3.38 -4.72
N THR A 178 -14.02 4.62 -4.70
CA THR A 178 -12.85 5.02 -3.91
C THR A 178 -13.04 5.03 -2.39
N ARG A 179 -14.19 4.63 -1.90
CA ARG A 179 -14.44 4.49 -0.44
C ARG A 179 -14.72 3.06 0.02
N ASN A 180 -14.55 2.09 -0.86
CA ASN A 180 -14.78 0.71 -0.50
C ASN A 180 -13.48 0.04 -0.08
N MET A 181 -13.56 -0.88 0.87
CA MET A 181 -12.47 -1.76 1.33
C MET A 181 -11.70 -2.40 0.14
N LEU A 182 -12.34 -2.59 -1.01
CA LEU A 182 -11.72 -3.04 -2.26
C LEU A 182 -10.75 -2.01 -2.85
N GLY A 183 -10.90 -0.72 -2.53
CA GLY A 183 -9.97 0.33 -2.96
C GLY A 183 -8.57 0.19 -2.35
N GLU A 184 -8.46 -0.46 -1.20
CA GLU A 184 -7.20 -0.69 -0.49
C GLU A 184 -6.48 -1.97 -0.94
N VAL A 185 -7.13 -2.83 -1.72
CA VAL A 185 -6.52 -4.10 -2.16
C VAL A 185 -5.33 -3.86 -3.08
N THR A 186 -5.47 -2.99 -4.05
CA THR A 186 -4.37 -2.66 -4.99
C THR A 186 -3.18 -2.04 -4.27
N PRO A 187 -3.34 -0.98 -3.44
CA PRO A 187 -2.25 -0.46 -2.63
C PRO A 187 -1.58 -1.51 -1.74
N ALA A 188 -2.37 -2.31 -1.03
CA ALA A 188 -1.85 -3.36 -0.16
C ALA A 188 -1.02 -4.41 -0.91
N CYS A 189 -1.43 -4.78 -2.13
CA CYS A 189 -0.65 -5.68 -2.98
C CYS A 189 0.69 -5.06 -3.37
N PHE A 190 0.72 -3.79 -3.78
CA PHE A 190 1.97 -3.11 -4.13
C PHE A 190 2.89 -2.95 -2.92
N GLU A 191 2.38 -2.61 -1.74
CA GLU A 191 3.19 -2.55 -0.53
C GLU A 191 3.81 -3.92 -0.18
N THR A 192 3.07 -5.01 -0.36
CA THR A 192 3.59 -6.36 -0.15
C THR A 192 4.70 -6.72 -1.16
N MET A 193 4.54 -6.33 -2.43
CA MET A 193 5.57 -6.50 -3.45
C MET A 193 6.80 -5.62 -3.17
N LEU A 194 6.58 -4.41 -2.64
CA LEU A 194 7.63 -3.49 -2.26
C LEU A 194 8.53 -4.04 -1.13
N ASN A 195 7.98 -4.82 -0.19
CA ASN A 195 8.77 -5.49 0.84
C ASN A 195 9.93 -6.29 0.22
N GLN A 196 9.62 -7.13 -0.76
CA GLN A 196 10.63 -7.95 -1.42
C GLN A 196 11.64 -7.09 -2.18
N TYR A 197 11.15 -6.08 -2.90
CA TYR A 197 12.00 -5.15 -3.63
C TYR A 197 13.00 -4.42 -2.72
N LEU A 198 12.55 -3.87 -1.59
CA LEU A 198 13.42 -3.15 -0.66
C LEU A 198 14.48 -4.06 -0.02
N ILE A 199 14.14 -5.32 0.25
CA ILE A 199 15.10 -6.33 0.73
C ILE A 199 16.15 -6.62 -0.36
N GLU A 200 15.73 -6.87 -1.59
CA GLU A 200 16.63 -7.18 -2.71
C GLU A 200 17.59 -6.03 -3.04
N LYS A 201 17.15 -4.78 -2.83
CA LYS A 201 17.99 -3.58 -3.00
C LYS A 201 18.83 -3.25 -1.76
N GLY A 202 18.69 -3.98 -0.66
CA GLY A 202 19.39 -3.71 0.59
C GLY A 202 18.97 -2.40 1.28
N ILE A 203 17.79 -1.88 0.94
CA ILE A 203 17.24 -0.63 1.51
C ILE A 203 16.64 -0.91 2.89
N ALA A 204 15.92 -2.02 3.01
CA ALA A 204 15.36 -2.51 4.26
C ALA A 204 15.80 -3.97 4.52
N THR A 205 15.76 -4.39 5.79
CA THR A 205 16.01 -5.78 6.16
C THR A 205 14.72 -6.60 6.12
N LYS A 206 14.84 -7.93 6.10
CA LYS A 206 13.69 -8.83 6.21
C LYS A 206 12.97 -8.64 7.55
N GLU A 207 13.69 -8.35 8.61
CA GLU A 207 13.12 -8.08 9.94
C GLU A 207 12.30 -6.81 9.93
N ASP A 208 12.83 -5.71 9.37
CA ASP A 208 12.12 -4.42 9.24
C ASP A 208 10.79 -4.61 8.50
N THR A 209 10.83 -5.24 7.33
CA THR A 209 9.63 -5.44 6.50
C THR A 209 8.62 -6.38 7.15
N THR A 210 9.08 -7.42 7.85
CA THR A 210 8.19 -8.34 8.57
C THR A 210 7.49 -7.62 9.72
N ASN A 211 8.23 -6.86 10.54
CA ASN A 211 7.67 -6.13 11.67
C ASN A 211 6.65 -5.08 11.22
N ARG A 212 6.96 -4.37 10.12
CA ARG A 212 6.04 -3.43 9.50
C ARG A 212 4.75 -4.11 9.04
N GLU A 213 4.87 -5.20 8.30
CA GLU A 213 3.72 -5.92 7.75
C GLU A 213 2.82 -6.47 8.86
N MET A 214 3.41 -7.01 9.91
CA MET A 214 2.66 -7.49 11.07
C MET A 214 1.90 -6.35 11.77
N GLY A 215 2.54 -5.20 11.98
CA GLY A 215 1.90 -4.01 12.55
C GLY A 215 0.75 -3.53 11.68
N ARG A 216 0.93 -3.50 10.35
CA ARG A 216 -0.08 -3.08 9.39
C ARG A 216 -1.32 -3.99 9.40
N ILE A 217 -1.12 -5.30 9.41
CA ILE A 217 -2.21 -6.27 9.48
C ILE A 217 -3.06 -6.02 10.73
N VAL A 218 -2.43 -5.79 11.88
CA VAL A 218 -3.15 -5.53 13.12
C VAL A 218 -3.91 -4.20 13.07
N HIS A 219 -3.27 -3.14 12.56
CA HIS A 219 -3.88 -1.82 12.47
C HIS A 219 -5.14 -1.80 11.57
N TYR A 220 -5.08 -2.37 10.37
CA TYR A 220 -6.22 -2.40 9.46
C TYR A 220 -7.44 -3.13 10.01
N TYR A 221 -7.25 -4.04 10.95
CA TYR A 221 -8.33 -4.83 11.50
C TYR A 221 -8.86 -4.29 12.84
N ASP A 222 -8.11 -3.44 13.51
CA ASP A 222 -8.58 -2.81 14.76
C ASP A 222 -9.44 -1.56 14.52
N ASP A 223 -9.28 -0.90 13.36
CA ASP A 223 -10.04 0.29 12.97
C ASP A 223 -11.35 -0.05 12.21
N ALA A 224 -11.62 -1.33 11.99
CA ALA A 224 -12.85 -1.84 11.35
C ALA A 224 -13.88 -2.29 12.37
#